data_13adb03111484cc08dde5f089c1f1f27
#
_entry.id   13adb03111484cc08dde5f089c1f1f27
#
_cell.length_a   1.000
_cell.length_b   1.000
_cell.length_c   1.000
_cell.angle_alpha   90.00
_cell.angle_beta   90.00
_cell.angle_gamma   90.00
#
_symmetry.space_group_name_H-M   'P 1'
#
loop_
_entity.id
_entity.type
_entity.pdbx_description
1 polymer ?
#
loop_
_entity_poly.entity_id
_entity_poly.type
_entity_poly.pdbx_seq_one_letter_code
_entity_poly.pdbx_strand_id
1 'polypeptide(L)'
;MRIVIPMAGMGKRLRPHTLVTPKPLVRIAEKPIVQRLVEDIVSIQTEKVEEIAFIIGRFGKEVENNLIALAEQLGAKGTIHYQDEALGTAHAILCAESALQGPVTVAFADTLFRADFKLDPNADGVLWVKKIEDPRQFGVVELNAEGTI
;
A
#
# COMPACT_ATOMS: atom_id res chain seq x y z
N MET A 1 11.74 5.25 -8.37
CA MET A 1 10.26 5.08 -8.32
C MET A 1 9.72 5.37 -6.92
N ARG A 2 8.39 5.51 -6.74
CA ARG A 2 7.75 5.78 -5.44
C ARG A 2 6.73 4.70 -5.09
N ILE A 3 6.51 4.49 -3.78
CA ILE A 3 5.48 3.58 -3.27
C ILE A 3 4.49 4.41 -2.46
N VAL A 4 3.19 4.22 -2.69
CA VAL A 4 2.10 4.91 -1.99
C VAL A 4 1.25 3.88 -1.25
N ILE A 5 1.11 4.05 0.06
CA ILE A 5 0.43 3.10 0.95
C ILE A 5 -0.77 3.76 1.62
N PRO A 6 -1.99 3.67 1.05
CA PRO A 6 -3.20 4.08 1.71
C PRO A 6 -3.50 3.17 2.92
N MET A 7 -3.50 3.74 4.13
CA MET A 7 -3.68 2.99 5.37
C MET A 7 -4.43 3.77 6.48
N ALA A 8 -5.21 4.77 6.11
CA ALA A 8 -5.95 5.60 7.07
C ALA A 8 -7.11 4.87 7.77
N GLY A 9 -7.52 3.72 7.25
CA GLY A 9 -8.65 2.96 7.77
C GLY A 9 -8.36 2.29 9.13
N MET A 10 -9.29 2.42 10.07
CA MET A 10 -9.18 1.82 11.42
C MET A 10 -9.40 0.30 11.46
N GLY A 11 -9.85 -0.32 10.37
CA GLY A 11 -10.07 -1.78 10.33
C GLY A 11 -11.20 -2.28 11.24
N LYS A 12 -12.36 -1.63 11.24
CA LYS A 12 -13.51 -1.93 12.12
C LYS A 12 -13.93 -3.41 12.12
N ARG A 13 -13.74 -4.14 11.02
CA ARG A 13 -14.09 -5.57 10.89
C ARG A 13 -13.19 -6.50 11.72
N LEU A 14 -12.01 -6.03 12.12
CA LEU A 14 -11.03 -6.80 12.91
C LEU A 14 -11.11 -6.50 14.42
N ARG A 15 -12.16 -5.83 14.89
CA ARG A 15 -12.38 -5.66 16.33
C ARG A 15 -12.56 -7.02 17.02
N PRO A 16 -12.01 -7.22 18.24
CA PRO A 16 -11.42 -6.22 19.13
C PRO A 16 -9.95 -5.82 18.86
N HIS A 17 -9.22 -6.52 17.97
CA HIS A 17 -7.78 -6.29 17.72
C HIS A 17 -7.45 -4.85 17.27
N THR A 18 -8.39 -4.21 16.58
CA THR A 18 -8.23 -2.85 16.06
C THR A 18 -8.94 -1.77 16.88
N LEU A 19 -9.22 -2.03 18.16
CA LEU A 19 -9.79 -1.00 19.05
C LEU A 19 -8.79 0.11 19.35
N VAL A 20 -7.53 -0.24 19.55
CA VAL A 20 -6.44 0.68 19.93
C VAL A 20 -5.32 0.72 18.89
N THR A 21 -5.21 -0.29 18.03
CA THR A 21 -4.15 -0.41 17.04
C THR A 21 -4.77 -0.41 15.64
N PRO A 22 -4.43 0.55 14.75
CA PRO A 22 -4.87 0.53 13.37
C PRO A 22 -4.50 -0.79 12.67
N LYS A 23 -5.39 -1.31 11.80
CA LYS A 23 -5.21 -2.60 11.12
C LYS A 23 -3.80 -2.80 10.53
N PRO A 24 -3.20 -1.85 9.80
CA PRO A 24 -1.88 -2.03 9.21
C PRO A 24 -0.75 -2.21 10.22
N LEU A 25 -0.96 -1.79 11.47
CA LEU A 25 0.02 -1.88 12.55
C LEU A 25 -0.15 -3.14 13.41
N VAL A 26 -1.19 -3.93 13.18
CA VAL A 26 -1.37 -5.23 13.83
C VAL A 26 -0.19 -6.12 13.45
N ARG A 27 0.44 -6.76 14.45
CA ARG A 27 1.59 -7.62 14.23
C ARG A 27 1.15 -9.03 13.83
N ILE A 28 1.81 -9.55 12.80
CA ILE A 28 1.72 -10.95 12.37
C ILE A 28 3.14 -11.53 12.44
N ALA A 29 3.34 -12.55 13.26
CA ALA A 29 4.66 -13.13 13.50
C ALA A 29 5.72 -12.01 13.75
N GLU A 30 5.46 -11.20 14.78
CA GLU A 30 6.31 -10.12 15.31
C GLU A 30 6.49 -8.87 14.44
N LYS A 31 6.07 -8.88 13.17
CA LYS A 31 6.16 -7.71 12.28
C LYS A 31 4.77 -7.11 12.00
N PRO A 32 4.62 -5.77 11.96
CA PRO A 32 3.41 -5.12 11.49
C PRO A 32 3.05 -5.55 10.06
N ILE A 33 1.75 -5.61 9.75
CA ILE A 33 1.27 -5.95 8.39
C ILE A 33 1.89 -5.01 7.35
N VAL A 34 1.90 -3.69 7.60
CA VAL A 34 2.48 -2.70 6.70
C VAL A 34 3.97 -2.92 6.45
N GLN A 35 4.72 -3.34 7.47
CA GLN A 35 6.14 -3.62 7.32
C GLN A 35 6.37 -4.78 6.35
N ARG A 36 5.62 -5.90 6.51
CA ARG A 36 5.70 -7.04 5.60
C ARG A 36 5.37 -6.63 4.17
N LEU A 37 4.25 -5.93 4.01
CA LEU A 37 3.82 -5.45 2.69
C LEU A 37 4.90 -4.61 2.00
N VAL A 38 5.47 -3.64 2.71
CA VAL A 38 6.48 -2.74 2.13
C VAL A 38 7.78 -3.48 1.81
N GLU A 39 8.25 -4.38 2.71
CA GLU A 39 9.40 -5.25 2.45
C GLU A 39 9.18 -6.09 1.18
N ASP A 40 8.02 -6.72 1.04
CA ASP A 40 7.68 -7.54 -0.13
C ASP A 40 7.63 -6.69 -1.42
N ILE A 41 7.00 -5.51 -1.38
CA ILE A 41 6.93 -4.61 -2.55
C ILE A 41 8.34 -4.14 -2.95
N VAL A 42 9.16 -3.68 -2.01
CA VAL A 42 10.52 -3.22 -2.31
C VAL A 42 11.34 -4.34 -2.94
N SER A 43 11.17 -5.60 -2.50
CA SER A 43 11.93 -6.74 -2.99
C SER A 43 11.66 -7.09 -4.46
N ILE A 44 10.48 -6.75 -4.99
CA ILE A 44 10.11 -7.03 -6.40
C ILE A 44 10.38 -5.86 -7.35
N GLN A 45 10.77 -4.69 -6.82
CA GLN A 45 11.08 -3.54 -7.68
C GLN A 45 12.39 -3.76 -8.43
N THR A 46 12.40 -3.38 -9.69
CA THR A 46 13.60 -3.37 -10.54
C THR A 46 14.38 -2.06 -10.43
N GLU A 47 13.70 -0.99 -10.04
CA GLU A 47 14.27 0.34 -9.85
C GLU A 47 14.41 0.67 -8.37
N LYS A 48 15.33 1.58 -8.05
CA LYS A 48 15.49 2.09 -6.70
C LYS A 48 14.21 2.79 -6.24
N VAL A 49 13.72 2.39 -5.08
CA VAL A 49 12.63 3.10 -4.39
C VAL A 49 13.21 4.36 -3.74
N GLU A 50 12.74 5.53 -4.16
CA GLU A 50 13.20 6.82 -3.66
C GLU A 50 12.37 7.28 -2.45
N GLU A 51 11.07 6.99 -2.49
CA GLU A 51 10.12 7.47 -1.49
C GLU A 51 9.03 6.42 -1.21
N ILE A 52 8.65 6.30 0.06
CA ILE A 52 7.49 5.56 0.52
C ILE A 52 6.56 6.52 1.23
N ALA A 53 5.41 6.81 0.61
CA ALA A 53 4.41 7.73 1.10
C ALA A 53 3.30 6.96 1.85
N PHE A 54 3.19 7.15 3.14
CA PHE A 54 2.16 6.54 3.97
C PHE A 54 0.99 7.52 4.15
N ILE A 55 -0.21 7.11 3.72
CA ILE A 55 -1.42 7.89 3.90
C ILE A 55 -2.17 7.33 5.12
N ILE A 56 -2.16 8.07 6.20
CA ILE A 56 -2.66 7.65 7.51
C ILE A 56 -3.80 8.55 8.02
N GLY A 57 -4.51 8.06 9.03
CA GLY A 57 -5.32 8.90 9.91
C GLY A 57 -4.44 9.56 10.99
N ARG A 58 -5.06 10.20 11.96
CA ARG A 58 -4.37 10.83 13.10
C ARG A 58 -3.93 9.79 14.13
N PHE A 59 -2.94 8.95 13.78
CA PHE A 59 -2.47 7.83 14.61
C PHE A 59 -1.43 8.22 15.66
N GLY A 60 -0.94 9.47 15.63
CA GLY A 60 0.03 10.01 16.59
C GLY A 60 1.49 9.89 16.13
N LYS A 61 2.33 10.70 16.75
CA LYS A 61 3.74 10.90 16.37
C LYS A 61 4.60 9.64 16.44
N GLU A 62 4.33 8.75 17.37
CA GLU A 62 5.07 7.48 17.48
C GLU A 62 4.88 6.62 16.23
N VAL A 63 3.65 6.50 15.74
CA VAL A 63 3.33 5.76 14.52
C VAL A 63 4.00 6.41 13.31
N GLU A 64 3.92 7.73 13.18
CA GLU A 64 4.56 8.48 12.10
C GLU A 64 6.07 8.23 12.06
N ASN A 65 6.74 8.36 13.21
CA ASN A 65 8.18 8.12 13.33
C ASN A 65 8.57 6.68 12.97
N ASN A 66 7.77 5.69 13.42
CA ASN A 66 8.02 4.28 13.10
C ASN A 66 7.87 3.98 11.61
N LEU A 67 6.90 4.60 10.92
CA LEU A 67 6.72 4.45 9.48
C LEU A 67 7.85 5.11 8.67
N ILE A 68 8.29 6.30 9.10
CA ILE A 68 9.45 6.98 8.48
C ILE A 68 10.71 6.13 8.66
N ALA A 69 10.98 5.66 9.88
CA ALA A 69 12.14 4.81 10.17
C ALA A 69 12.12 3.50 9.37
N LEU A 70 10.93 2.91 9.15
CA LEU A 70 10.78 1.73 8.29
C LEU A 70 11.21 2.02 6.85
N ALA A 71 10.78 3.14 6.28
CA ALA A 71 11.18 3.52 4.92
C ALA A 71 12.69 3.76 4.82
N GLU A 72 13.28 4.44 5.80
CA GLU A 72 14.72 4.70 5.86
C GLU A 72 15.55 3.42 5.98
N GLN A 73 15.09 2.43 6.76
CA GLN A 73 15.71 1.10 6.84
C GLN A 73 15.72 0.37 5.50
N LEU A 74 14.77 0.64 4.63
CA LEU A 74 14.67 0.11 3.28
C LEU A 74 15.39 0.97 2.23
N GLY A 75 16.09 2.01 2.66
CA GLY A 75 16.87 2.90 1.79
C GLY A 75 16.06 3.94 1.02
N ALA A 76 14.81 4.20 1.46
CA ALA A 76 13.91 5.16 0.85
C ALA A 76 13.56 6.30 1.81
N LYS A 77 13.13 7.45 1.30
CA LYS A 77 12.58 8.54 2.11
C LYS A 77 11.16 8.15 2.57
N GLY A 78 10.89 8.22 3.87
CA GLY A 78 9.54 8.09 4.41
C GLY A 78 8.80 9.42 4.44
N THR A 79 7.56 9.47 3.94
CA THR A 79 6.69 10.65 4.05
C THR A 79 5.32 10.29 4.60
N ILE A 80 4.73 11.21 5.36
CA ILE A 80 3.43 11.03 5.99
C ILE A 80 2.43 12.01 5.37
N HIS A 81 1.31 11.47 4.93
CA HIS A 81 0.17 12.20 4.40
C HIS A 81 -1.08 11.85 5.20
N TYR A 82 -1.99 12.79 5.37
CA TYR A 82 -3.19 12.56 6.18
C TYR A 82 -4.44 12.50 5.31
N GLN A 83 -5.21 11.44 5.51
CA GLN A 83 -6.59 11.38 5.05
C GLN A 83 -7.49 11.66 6.25
N ASP A 84 -7.94 12.90 6.40
CA ASP A 84 -8.82 13.31 7.50
C ASP A 84 -10.28 12.92 7.24
N GLU A 85 -10.69 12.86 5.97
CA GLU A 85 -12.04 12.47 5.57
C GLU A 85 -12.03 11.17 4.76
N ALA A 86 -12.91 10.23 5.10
CA ALA A 86 -12.98 8.92 4.45
C ALA A 86 -13.80 8.98 3.13
N LEU A 87 -13.30 9.71 2.12
CA LEU A 87 -13.95 9.90 0.82
C LEU A 87 -13.59 8.82 -0.22
N GLY A 88 -13.07 7.69 0.22
CA GLY A 88 -12.75 6.55 -0.64
C GLY A 88 -11.24 6.43 -0.98
N THR A 89 -10.94 5.40 -1.78
CA THR A 89 -9.55 5.00 -2.07
C THR A 89 -8.84 5.98 -2.99
N ALA A 90 -9.51 6.51 -4.01
CA ALA A 90 -8.94 7.50 -4.91
C ALA A 90 -8.57 8.80 -4.16
N HIS A 91 -9.45 9.26 -3.26
CA HIS A 91 -9.16 10.40 -2.39
C HIS A 91 -7.96 10.12 -1.48
N ALA A 92 -7.87 8.90 -0.92
CA ALA A 92 -6.71 8.54 -0.11
C ALA A 92 -5.40 8.70 -0.90
N ILE A 93 -5.35 8.16 -2.13
CA ILE A 93 -4.18 8.28 -3.00
C ILE A 93 -3.85 9.74 -3.29
N LEU A 94 -4.87 10.55 -3.59
CA LEU A 94 -4.72 11.98 -3.88
C LEU A 94 -4.17 12.79 -2.69
N CYS A 95 -4.40 12.34 -1.45
CA CYS A 95 -3.78 12.98 -0.27
C CYS A 95 -2.24 12.97 -0.33
N ALA A 96 -1.64 12.08 -1.12
CA ALA A 96 -0.21 12.01 -1.37
C ALA A 96 0.17 12.51 -2.77
N GLU A 97 -0.51 13.52 -3.32
CA GLU A 97 -0.31 14.04 -4.68
C GLU A 97 1.17 14.31 -5.01
N SER A 98 1.92 14.85 -4.06
CA SER A 98 3.37 15.12 -4.24
C SER A 98 4.20 13.86 -4.51
N ALA A 99 3.73 12.68 -4.09
CA ALA A 99 4.36 11.38 -4.32
C ALA A 99 3.87 10.68 -5.60
N LEU A 100 2.95 11.27 -6.36
CA LEU A 100 2.38 10.68 -7.58
C LEU A 100 3.14 11.07 -8.86
N GLN A 101 4.37 11.53 -8.76
CA GLN A 101 5.18 11.95 -9.90
C GLN A 101 6.06 10.79 -10.40
N GLY A 102 6.00 10.49 -11.72
CA GLY A 102 6.74 9.39 -12.34
C GLY A 102 6.18 7.99 -12.01
N PRO A 103 7.00 6.93 -12.09
CA PRO A 103 6.57 5.58 -11.77
C PRO A 103 6.16 5.43 -10.30
N VAL A 104 4.94 4.93 -10.06
CA VAL A 104 4.35 4.79 -8.73
C VAL A 104 3.74 3.40 -8.57
N THR A 105 4.06 2.73 -7.46
CA THR A 105 3.34 1.54 -7.00
C THR A 105 2.37 1.92 -5.88
N VAL A 106 1.08 1.63 -6.06
CA VAL A 106 0.07 1.80 -5.02
C VAL A 106 -0.27 0.44 -4.42
N ALA A 107 -0.19 0.31 -3.10
CA ALA A 107 -0.58 -0.92 -2.42
C ALA A 107 -1.39 -0.62 -1.15
N PHE A 108 -2.47 -1.37 -0.96
CA PHE A 108 -3.33 -1.22 0.20
C PHE A 108 -2.80 -2.05 1.37
N ALA A 109 -2.66 -1.42 2.53
CA ALA A 109 -2.01 -1.98 3.72
C ALA A 109 -2.77 -3.14 4.39
N ASP A 110 -3.78 -3.68 3.75
CA ASP A 110 -4.56 -4.83 4.22
C ASP A 110 -4.41 -6.08 3.35
N THR A 111 -3.57 -6.02 2.34
CA THR A 111 -3.34 -7.12 1.40
C THR A 111 -1.88 -7.52 1.44
N LEU A 112 -1.61 -8.75 1.89
CA LEU A 112 -0.29 -9.36 1.79
C LEU A 112 -0.26 -10.27 0.56
N PHE A 113 0.86 -10.32 -0.14
CA PHE A 113 1.06 -11.17 -1.30
C PHE A 113 2.45 -11.81 -1.27
N ARG A 114 2.64 -12.86 -2.04
CA ARG A 114 3.96 -13.38 -2.42
C ARG A 114 4.07 -13.35 -3.92
N ALA A 115 5.16 -12.80 -4.41
CA ALA A 115 5.44 -12.72 -5.83
C ALA A 115 6.94 -12.91 -6.07
N ASP A 116 7.26 -13.59 -7.14
CA ASP A 116 8.61 -13.81 -7.66
C ASP A 116 8.79 -13.31 -9.10
N PHE A 117 7.86 -12.46 -9.55
CA PHE A 117 7.90 -11.83 -10.86
C PHE A 117 8.58 -10.45 -10.80
N LYS A 118 9.13 -10.03 -11.92
CA LYS A 118 9.63 -8.66 -12.11
C LYS A 118 8.60 -7.84 -12.86
N LEU A 119 8.51 -6.56 -12.51
CA LEU A 119 7.68 -5.61 -13.25
C LEU A 119 8.27 -5.37 -14.63
N ASP A 120 7.41 -5.31 -15.64
CA ASP A 120 7.80 -4.83 -16.97
C ASP A 120 7.96 -3.30 -16.93
N PRO A 121 9.18 -2.76 -17.11
CA PRO A 121 9.41 -1.32 -17.08
C PRO A 121 8.78 -0.57 -18.25
N ASN A 122 8.34 -1.26 -19.31
CA ASN A 122 7.69 -0.67 -20.48
C ASN A 122 6.17 -0.68 -20.41
N ALA A 123 5.58 -1.28 -19.37
CA ALA A 123 4.13 -1.28 -19.20
C ALA A 123 3.65 0.07 -18.67
N ASP A 124 2.64 0.67 -19.33
CA ASP A 124 2.02 1.93 -18.87
C ASP A 124 1.32 1.79 -17.51
N GLY A 125 0.83 0.57 -17.20
CA GLY A 125 0.23 0.25 -15.92
C GLY A 125 0.11 -1.26 -15.73
N VAL A 126 0.21 -1.70 -14.48
CA VAL A 126 0.08 -3.12 -14.08
C VAL A 126 -0.90 -3.22 -12.94
N LEU A 127 -1.95 -4.04 -13.10
CA LEU A 127 -2.87 -4.39 -12.04
C LEU A 127 -2.64 -5.85 -11.63
N TRP A 128 -2.36 -6.08 -10.34
CA TRP A 128 -2.31 -7.44 -9.79
C TRP A 128 -3.71 -7.91 -9.45
N VAL A 129 -4.13 -8.95 -10.11
CA VAL A 129 -5.46 -9.53 -9.95
C VAL A 129 -5.38 -10.99 -9.54
N LYS A 130 -6.41 -11.45 -8.84
CA LYS A 130 -6.56 -12.87 -8.48
C LYS A 130 -7.86 -13.40 -9.06
N LYS A 131 -7.78 -14.50 -9.80
CA LYS A 131 -8.98 -15.21 -10.26
C LYS A 131 -9.68 -15.86 -9.07
N ILE A 132 -10.98 -15.58 -8.91
CA ILE A 132 -11.85 -16.12 -7.86
C ILE A 132 -13.16 -16.60 -8.46
N GLU A 133 -13.86 -17.53 -7.78
CA GLU A 133 -15.12 -18.09 -8.28
C GLU A 133 -16.28 -17.10 -8.20
N ASP A 134 -16.38 -16.32 -7.11
CA ASP A 134 -17.43 -15.35 -6.88
C ASP A 134 -16.87 -13.93 -6.68
N PRO A 135 -16.84 -13.10 -7.72
CA PRO A 135 -16.27 -11.75 -7.66
C PRO A 135 -17.24 -10.66 -7.18
N ARG A 136 -18.48 -10.98 -6.83
CA ARG A 136 -19.53 -9.98 -6.54
C ARG A 136 -19.21 -8.96 -5.45
N GLN A 137 -18.28 -9.27 -4.56
CA GLN A 137 -17.88 -8.37 -3.47
C GLN A 137 -16.59 -7.58 -3.78
N PHE A 138 -16.04 -7.72 -4.98
CA PHE A 138 -14.74 -7.16 -5.36
C PHE A 138 -14.86 -6.33 -6.64
N GLY A 139 -13.89 -5.46 -6.86
CA GLY A 139 -13.67 -4.88 -8.17
C GLY A 139 -13.20 -5.98 -9.13
N VAL A 140 -13.66 -5.92 -10.36
CA VAL A 140 -13.29 -6.85 -11.42
C VAL A 140 -12.61 -6.11 -12.55
N VAL A 141 -11.79 -6.83 -13.30
CA VAL A 141 -11.19 -6.35 -14.55
C VAL A 141 -11.76 -7.17 -15.72
N GLU A 142 -11.99 -6.52 -16.83
CA GLU A 142 -12.32 -7.16 -18.10
C GLU A 142 -11.08 -7.12 -18.99
N LEU A 143 -10.70 -8.27 -19.52
CA LEU A 143 -9.55 -8.36 -20.41
C LEU A 143 -10.03 -8.36 -21.86
N ASN A 144 -9.35 -7.62 -22.73
CA ASN A 144 -9.54 -7.69 -24.15
C ASN A 144 -8.92 -8.99 -24.74
N ALA A 145 -9.06 -9.19 -26.06
CA ALA A 145 -8.52 -10.37 -26.75
C ALA A 145 -6.99 -10.51 -26.66
N GLU A 146 -6.29 -9.42 -26.36
CA GLU A 146 -4.83 -9.36 -26.22
C GLU A 146 -4.38 -9.59 -24.78
N GLY A 147 -5.32 -9.75 -23.83
CA GLY A 147 -5.02 -9.96 -22.40
C GLY A 147 -4.68 -8.68 -21.64
N THR A 148 -4.98 -7.50 -22.20
CA THR A 148 -4.86 -6.20 -21.54
C THR A 148 -6.22 -5.69 -21.05
N ILE A 149 -6.21 -4.71 -20.15
CA ILE A 149 -7.41 -4.08 -19.56
C ILE A 149 -7.83 -2.88 -20.38
#